data_061a3fb568840b565a4ae96f337786eb
#
_entry.id   061a3fb568840b565a4ae96f337786eb
#
_cell.length_a   1.000
_cell.length_b   1.000
_cell.length_c   1.000
_cell.angle_alpha   90.00
_cell.angle_beta   90.00
_cell.angle_gamma   90.00
#
_symmetry.space_group_name_H-M   'P 1'
#
loop_
_entity.id
_entity.type
_entity.pdbx_description
1 polymer ?
#
loop_
_entity_poly.entity_id
_entity_poly.type
_entity_poly.pdbx_seq_one_letter_code
_entity_poly.pdbx_strand_id
1 'polypeptide(L)'
;MKQKRNDIRNVAIIAHVDHGKTTLVDELLKQSGVFRAGQEVADRVMDSGDIERERGITILSKNTAVMYKGTKINIIDTPGHADFGGEVERVLKMVNGVILVVDAFEGAMPQTKFVLRKALELKLPVIVCINKIDRPEARPEEVIDEVLELFLELDADDSQLDCPFVFASAKAGIASLDMDEQGTSMVPLFETILDYIPAPEGDPDQGTQMLISTIDYNEYVGRIGVGKVDNGTISVNQEVIIVNHHEPDKQTKVKVSKLYEFDGLNKVEVKSATIGSIVAISGITDIHIGDTLCAVDNVNPIPFQKISEPTIAMHFIVNDSPLAGKEGKYVTSRHIRDRLFRELNTDVSLRVEETDTTEAFKVSGRGELHLSVLIENMRREGYEFAVSKAEVLYKTDENGKRLEPMELAYIDVPSEFSGSVIDKLSQRKGELKGMSTVGGSDNTRLEFSIPSRGLIGYRGEFLTDTKGNGVINTVFDGYGPYKGDISYRKQGSLIAFEAGEAITYGLFNAQERGTLFISPGEKVYAGMVVGQNGRGEDIELNVCKKKQLTNTRSSSADEALRLTPPKILSLEQALDFIETDELLEVTPKSLRIRKKILDPTMRKRAALKK
;
A
#
# COMPACT_ATOMS: atom_id res chain seq x y z
N MET A 1 -11.92 -11.48 38.29
CA MET A 1 -12.70 -10.23 38.08
C MET A 1 -11.99 -9.34 37.09
N LYS A 2 -12.71 -8.71 36.16
CA LYS A 2 -12.08 -7.75 35.23
C LYS A 2 -11.42 -6.61 35.98
N GLN A 3 -10.19 -6.32 35.67
CA GLN A 3 -9.36 -5.28 36.25
C GLN A 3 -8.93 -4.30 35.16
N LYS A 4 -8.90 -2.98 35.47
CA LYS A 4 -8.43 -1.95 34.55
C LYS A 4 -6.97 -1.62 34.79
N ARG A 5 -6.19 -1.51 33.71
CA ARG A 5 -4.76 -1.12 33.74
C ARG A 5 -4.65 0.39 33.45
N ASN A 6 -4.83 1.20 34.49
CA ASN A 6 -4.77 2.67 34.35
C ASN A 6 -3.42 3.22 33.95
N ASP A 7 -2.35 2.42 34.11
CA ASP A 7 -0.97 2.71 33.74
C ASP A 7 -0.65 2.45 32.25
N ILE A 8 -1.66 2.04 31.44
CA ILE A 8 -1.49 1.77 30.00
C ILE A 8 -2.62 2.45 29.21
N ARG A 9 -2.25 2.97 28.00
CA ARG A 9 -3.18 3.33 26.93
C ARG A 9 -2.68 2.73 25.62
N ASN A 10 -3.58 2.15 24.84
CA ASN A 10 -3.28 1.58 23.53
C ASN A 10 -4.03 2.37 22.47
N VAL A 11 -3.36 3.07 21.59
CA VAL A 11 -3.96 3.92 20.56
C VAL A 11 -3.43 3.58 19.18
N ALA A 12 -4.29 3.61 18.17
CA ALA A 12 -3.89 3.58 16.77
C ALA A 12 -3.98 4.97 16.18
N ILE A 13 -3.04 5.33 15.32
CA ILE A 13 -3.10 6.57 14.56
C ILE A 13 -3.51 6.25 13.13
N ILE A 14 -4.60 6.84 12.68
CA ILE A 14 -5.13 6.73 11.32
C ILE A 14 -5.15 8.10 10.66
N ALA A 15 -4.78 8.13 9.39
CA ALA A 15 -4.78 9.36 8.61
C ALA A 15 -4.82 9.03 7.11
N HIS A 16 -5.25 10.00 6.32
CA HIS A 16 -4.95 9.99 4.89
C HIS A 16 -3.45 10.17 4.64
N VAL A 17 -2.98 9.76 3.46
CA VAL A 17 -1.61 10.03 2.99
C VAL A 17 -1.37 11.54 3.06
N ASP A 18 -0.18 11.93 3.49
CA ASP A 18 0.27 13.32 3.63
C ASP A 18 -0.47 14.20 4.68
N HIS A 19 -1.45 13.69 5.44
CA HIS A 19 -2.08 14.44 6.54
C HIS A 19 -1.15 14.68 7.75
N GLY A 20 0.08 14.12 7.70
CA GLY A 20 1.12 14.37 8.71
C GLY A 20 1.15 13.38 9.87
N LYS A 21 0.60 12.17 9.66
CA LYS A 21 0.60 11.07 10.63
C LYS A 21 1.99 10.77 11.20
N THR A 22 2.95 10.48 10.35
CA THR A 22 4.33 10.14 10.75
C THR A 22 5.00 11.29 11.50
N THR A 23 4.80 12.54 11.04
CA THR A 23 5.32 13.73 11.71
C THR A 23 4.72 13.90 13.10
N LEU A 24 3.42 13.61 13.27
CA LEU A 24 2.76 13.66 14.57
C LEU A 24 3.36 12.63 15.53
N VAL A 25 3.57 11.39 15.09
CA VAL A 25 4.19 10.33 15.90
C VAL A 25 5.62 10.71 16.29
N ASP A 26 6.39 11.24 15.36
CA ASP A 26 7.75 11.71 15.63
C ASP A 26 7.79 12.78 16.73
N GLU A 27 6.87 13.74 16.69
CA GLU A 27 6.77 14.77 17.72
C GLU A 27 6.32 14.24 19.09
N LEU A 28 5.39 13.29 19.11
CA LEU A 28 5.02 12.60 20.35
C LEU A 28 6.21 11.86 20.96
N LEU A 29 7.03 11.18 20.13
CA LEU A 29 8.25 10.51 20.57
C LEU A 29 9.29 11.51 21.10
N LYS A 30 9.52 12.63 20.43
CA LYS A 30 10.47 13.66 20.83
C LYS A 30 10.06 14.30 22.18
N GLN A 31 8.80 14.69 22.32
CA GLN A 31 8.32 15.41 23.51
C GLN A 31 8.07 14.51 24.73
N SER A 32 7.94 13.19 24.53
CA SER A 32 7.86 12.22 25.63
C SER A 32 9.21 11.92 26.30
N GLY A 33 10.34 12.43 25.75
CA GLY A 33 11.67 12.22 26.31
C GLY A 33 12.31 10.87 25.95
N VAL A 34 11.78 10.16 24.95
CA VAL A 34 12.37 8.91 24.43
C VAL A 34 13.78 9.14 23.86
N PHE A 35 14.02 10.30 23.27
CA PHE A 35 15.33 10.68 22.76
C PHE A 35 16.14 11.50 23.78
N ARG A 36 17.45 11.25 23.83
CA ARG A 36 18.34 12.02 24.70
C ARG A 36 18.46 13.48 24.20
N ALA A 37 18.56 14.42 25.12
CA ALA A 37 18.83 15.82 24.80
C ALA A 37 20.10 15.96 23.93
N GLY A 38 19.94 16.55 22.71
CA GLY A 38 21.04 16.72 21.75
C GLY A 38 21.27 15.54 20.79
N GLN A 39 20.43 14.51 20.82
CA GLN A 39 20.47 13.45 19.82
C GLN A 39 19.83 13.97 18.53
N GLU A 40 20.59 14.02 17.43
CA GLU A 40 20.00 14.26 16.10
C GLU A 40 19.10 13.08 15.73
N VAL A 41 17.83 13.36 15.60
CA VAL A 41 16.82 12.37 15.18
C VAL A 41 16.51 12.65 13.73
N ALA A 42 16.68 11.64 12.87
CA ALA A 42 16.27 11.75 11.46
C ALA A 42 14.77 12.01 11.39
N ASP A 43 14.32 12.81 10.44
CA ASP A 43 12.90 12.96 10.16
C ASP A 43 12.28 11.63 9.72
N ARG A 44 11.02 11.40 10.08
CA ARG A 44 10.28 10.17 9.79
C ARG A 44 10.92 8.92 10.40
N VAL A 45 11.20 8.96 11.68
CA VAL A 45 11.85 7.87 12.42
C VAL A 45 11.07 6.55 12.32
N MET A 46 9.73 6.63 12.24
CA MET A 46 8.87 5.47 12.10
C MET A 46 8.92 4.87 10.68
N ASP A 47 9.17 5.66 9.63
CA ASP A 47 9.28 5.16 8.25
C ASP A 47 10.67 4.58 8.02
N SER A 48 10.89 3.32 8.43
CA SER A 48 12.20 2.66 8.33
C SER A 48 12.54 2.19 6.92
N GLY A 49 11.54 2.01 6.04
CA GLY A 49 11.71 1.59 4.66
C GLY A 49 12.08 2.75 3.73
N ASP A 50 13.05 2.58 2.83
CA ASP A 50 13.40 3.62 1.85
C ASP A 50 12.22 3.99 0.96
N ILE A 51 11.39 3.02 0.58
CA ILE A 51 10.18 3.24 -0.23
C ILE A 51 9.12 4.01 0.56
N GLU A 52 8.94 3.71 1.86
CA GLU A 52 8.03 4.47 2.73
C GLU A 52 8.42 5.94 2.80
N ARG A 53 9.73 6.22 2.97
CA ARG A 53 10.27 7.60 3.03
C ARG A 53 10.12 8.34 1.70
N GLU A 54 10.42 7.68 0.58
CA GLU A 54 10.34 8.29 -0.75
C GLU A 54 8.90 8.58 -1.17
N ARG A 55 7.98 7.65 -0.86
CA ARG A 55 6.56 7.77 -1.24
C ARG A 55 5.71 8.53 -0.21
N GLY A 56 6.25 8.76 0.99
CA GLY A 56 5.51 9.40 2.08
C GLY A 56 4.36 8.57 2.65
N ILE A 57 4.36 7.24 2.43
CA ILE A 57 3.30 6.33 2.87
C ILE A 57 3.83 5.30 3.88
N THR A 58 3.02 4.98 4.88
CA THR A 58 3.26 3.82 5.75
C THR A 58 2.76 2.56 5.06
N ILE A 59 3.62 1.56 4.91
CA ILE A 59 3.31 0.28 4.26
C ILE A 59 2.99 -0.77 5.32
N LEU A 60 3.83 -0.87 6.36
CA LEU A 60 3.67 -1.82 7.46
C LEU A 60 3.36 -1.10 8.77
N SER A 61 2.44 -1.68 9.54
CA SER A 61 2.12 -1.18 10.89
C SER A 61 3.34 -1.28 11.80
N LYS A 62 3.58 -0.23 12.57
CA LYS A 62 4.70 -0.18 13.51
C LYS A 62 4.21 0.14 14.90
N ASN A 63 4.81 -0.54 15.88
CA ASN A 63 4.50 -0.35 17.28
C ASN A 63 5.59 0.48 17.94
N THR A 64 5.18 1.49 18.69
CA THR A 64 6.05 2.26 19.56
C THR A 64 5.35 2.53 20.89
N ALA A 65 6.11 2.92 21.89
CA ALA A 65 5.57 3.27 23.20
C ALA A 65 6.25 4.50 23.76
N VAL A 66 5.49 5.36 24.40
CA VAL A 66 5.99 6.55 25.10
C VAL A 66 5.52 6.55 26.54
N MET A 67 6.29 7.18 27.44
CA MET A 67 5.91 7.35 28.82
C MET A 67 5.46 8.79 29.04
N TYR A 68 4.24 8.98 29.54
CA TYR A 68 3.72 10.30 29.89
C TYR A 68 3.04 10.25 31.28
N LYS A 69 3.48 11.08 32.22
CA LYS A 69 2.96 11.12 33.61
C LYS A 69 2.84 9.76 34.29
N GLY A 70 3.76 8.85 34.02
CA GLY A 70 3.75 7.49 34.59
C GLY A 70 2.84 6.49 33.88
N THR A 71 2.14 6.90 32.83
CA THR A 71 1.32 6.05 31.96
C THR A 71 2.10 5.69 30.71
N LYS A 72 2.12 4.42 30.35
CA LYS A 72 2.66 3.91 29.08
C LYS A 72 1.60 4.05 27.99
N ILE A 73 1.89 4.84 26.96
CA ILE A 73 1.05 4.99 25.80
C ILE A 73 1.67 4.20 24.66
N ASN A 74 1.06 3.06 24.30
CA ASN A 74 1.42 2.31 23.11
C ASN A 74 0.75 2.96 21.91
N ILE A 75 1.54 3.33 20.92
CA ILE A 75 1.11 3.97 19.69
C ILE A 75 1.36 3.01 18.55
N ILE A 76 0.32 2.67 17.81
CA ILE A 76 0.42 1.83 16.62
C ILE A 76 0.19 2.70 15.39
N ASP A 77 1.22 2.84 14.59
CA ASP A 77 1.13 3.51 13.30
C ASP A 77 0.50 2.58 12.26
N THR A 78 -0.55 3.03 11.57
CA THR A 78 -1.32 2.21 10.63
C THR A 78 -1.09 2.67 9.19
N PRO A 79 -1.07 1.74 8.21
CA PRO A 79 -1.10 2.12 6.81
C PRO A 79 -2.34 2.96 6.48
N GLY A 80 -2.14 4.03 5.69
CA GLY A 80 -3.24 4.89 5.24
C GLY A 80 -3.91 4.44 3.94
N HIS A 81 -3.29 3.52 3.19
CA HIS A 81 -3.78 3.10 1.88
C HIS A 81 -4.68 1.85 1.97
N ALA A 82 -5.76 1.83 1.20
CA ALA A 82 -6.75 0.74 1.20
C ALA A 82 -6.17 -0.64 0.85
N ASP A 83 -5.11 -0.70 0.03
CA ASP A 83 -4.42 -1.96 -0.32
C ASP A 83 -3.85 -2.69 0.91
N PHE A 84 -3.61 -1.96 2.00
CA PHE A 84 -3.14 -2.49 3.28
C PHE A 84 -4.24 -2.61 4.35
N GLY A 85 -5.51 -2.51 3.96
CA GLY A 85 -6.67 -2.50 4.86
C GLY A 85 -6.76 -3.68 5.83
N GLY A 86 -6.23 -4.85 5.45
CA GLY A 86 -6.18 -6.00 6.36
C GLY A 86 -5.22 -5.84 7.53
N GLU A 87 -4.19 -5.01 7.42
CA GLU A 87 -3.34 -4.66 8.54
C GLU A 87 -4.06 -3.75 9.51
N VAL A 88 -4.83 -2.79 8.98
CA VAL A 88 -5.62 -1.85 9.77
C VAL A 88 -6.62 -2.58 10.66
N GLU A 89 -7.40 -3.52 10.13
CA GLU A 89 -8.39 -4.28 10.91
C GLU A 89 -7.75 -5.05 12.07
N ARG A 90 -6.53 -5.57 11.88
CA ARG A 90 -5.79 -6.30 12.92
C ARG A 90 -5.27 -5.39 14.01
N VAL A 91 -4.74 -4.24 13.62
CA VAL A 91 -4.24 -3.22 14.55
C VAL A 91 -5.37 -2.71 15.44
N LEU A 92 -6.53 -2.40 14.87
CA LEU A 92 -7.67 -1.89 15.62
C LEU A 92 -8.15 -2.81 16.73
N LYS A 93 -7.92 -4.13 16.65
CA LYS A 93 -8.21 -5.08 17.75
C LYS A 93 -7.22 -5.01 18.92
N MET A 94 -6.03 -4.46 18.71
CA MET A 94 -5.04 -4.32 19.79
C MET A 94 -5.23 -3.04 20.61
N VAL A 95 -5.97 -2.06 20.10
CA VAL A 95 -6.07 -0.74 20.68
C VAL A 95 -7.37 -0.52 21.45
N ASN A 96 -7.39 0.50 22.28
CA ASN A 96 -8.53 0.92 23.08
C ASN A 96 -9.16 2.22 22.56
N GLY A 97 -8.53 2.85 21.57
CA GLY A 97 -9.04 4.03 20.90
C GLY A 97 -8.18 4.43 19.72
N VAL A 98 -8.62 5.43 19.00
CA VAL A 98 -8.04 5.86 17.72
C VAL A 98 -7.82 7.36 17.71
N ILE A 99 -6.71 7.79 17.12
CA ILE A 99 -6.46 9.20 16.80
C ILE A 99 -6.63 9.33 15.28
N LEU A 100 -7.65 10.08 14.86
CA LEU A 100 -7.91 10.42 13.48
C LEU A 100 -7.21 11.74 13.15
N VAL A 101 -6.18 11.69 12.30
CA VAL A 101 -5.46 12.91 11.87
C VAL A 101 -6.04 13.39 10.55
N VAL A 102 -6.50 14.62 10.53
CA VAL A 102 -7.10 15.29 9.37
C VAL A 102 -6.33 16.56 9.06
N ASP A 103 -6.02 16.81 7.80
CA ASP A 103 -5.39 18.06 7.35
C ASP A 103 -6.41 19.20 7.42
N ALA A 104 -6.03 20.33 8.05
CA ALA A 104 -6.87 21.49 8.24
C ALA A 104 -7.31 22.20 6.93
N PHE A 105 -6.66 21.89 5.80
CA PHE A 105 -7.03 22.41 4.48
C PHE A 105 -7.76 21.37 3.63
N GLU A 106 -7.23 20.14 3.54
CA GLU A 106 -7.80 19.10 2.68
C GLU A 106 -9.10 18.49 3.23
N GLY A 107 -9.27 18.49 4.57
CA GLY A 107 -10.46 17.97 5.22
C GLY A 107 -10.54 16.43 5.26
N ALA A 108 -11.76 15.92 5.41
CA ALA A 108 -12.02 14.49 5.52
C ALA A 108 -11.91 13.79 4.16
N MET A 109 -10.88 12.94 3.97
CA MET A 109 -10.60 12.25 2.71
C MET A 109 -11.21 10.84 2.66
N PRO A 110 -11.62 10.36 1.46
CA PRO A 110 -12.33 9.08 1.31
C PRO A 110 -11.60 7.84 1.83
N GLN A 111 -10.27 7.80 1.76
CA GLN A 111 -9.50 6.66 2.29
C GLN A 111 -9.65 6.51 3.80
N THR A 112 -9.77 7.60 4.50
CA THR A 112 -10.02 7.64 5.95
C THR A 112 -11.35 6.99 6.31
N LYS A 113 -12.35 7.07 5.41
CA LYS A 113 -13.70 6.50 5.57
C LYS A 113 -13.68 4.99 5.86
N PHE A 114 -12.84 4.24 5.16
CA PHE A 114 -12.72 2.79 5.38
C PHE A 114 -12.19 2.46 6.79
N VAL A 115 -11.09 3.11 7.19
CA VAL A 115 -10.45 2.84 8.48
C VAL A 115 -11.33 3.32 9.63
N LEU A 116 -11.93 4.50 9.48
CA LEU A 116 -12.84 5.08 10.47
C LEU A 116 -14.09 4.19 10.63
N ARG A 117 -14.71 3.71 9.53
CA ARG A 117 -15.83 2.76 9.60
C ARG A 117 -15.50 1.55 10.47
N LYS A 118 -14.31 0.95 10.28
CA LYS A 118 -13.87 -0.20 11.07
C LYS A 118 -13.65 0.14 12.54
N ALA A 119 -13.14 1.32 12.84
CA ALA A 119 -13.00 1.79 14.22
C ALA A 119 -14.38 1.98 14.89
N LEU A 120 -15.34 2.60 14.18
CA LEU A 120 -16.70 2.81 14.67
C LEU A 120 -17.47 1.50 14.84
N GLU A 121 -17.37 0.53 13.92
CA GLU A 121 -17.93 -0.82 14.03
C GLU A 121 -17.43 -1.55 15.29
N LEU A 122 -16.15 -1.35 15.65
CA LEU A 122 -15.54 -1.89 16.86
C LEU A 122 -15.84 -1.07 18.11
N LYS A 123 -16.64 0.01 17.99
CA LYS A 123 -16.98 0.94 19.07
C LYS A 123 -15.77 1.54 19.78
N LEU A 124 -14.70 1.78 19.02
CA LEU A 124 -13.51 2.44 19.55
C LEU A 124 -13.78 3.97 19.66
N PRO A 125 -13.45 4.61 20.79
CA PRO A 125 -13.48 6.06 20.90
C PRO A 125 -12.44 6.68 19.97
N VAL A 126 -12.80 7.79 19.33
CA VAL A 126 -11.99 8.49 18.34
C VAL A 126 -11.66 9.89 18.84
N ILE A 127 -10.37 10.24 18.87
CA ILE A 127 -9.90 11.62 19.04
C ILE A 127 -9.62 12.15 17.64
N VAL A 128 -10.19 13.31 17.30
CA VAL A 128 -9.94 13.97 16.02
C VAL A 128 -8.83 14.99 16.18
N CYS A 129 -7.71 14.79 15.48
CA CYS A 129 -6.59 15.72 15.47
C CYS A 129 -6.55 16.48 14.13
N ILE A 130 -6.99 17.72 14.13
CA ILE A 130 -6.92 18.62 12.97
C ILE A 130 -5.51 19.18 12.90
N ASN A 131 -4.72 18.67 11.95
CA ASN A 131 -3.31 18.97 11.81
C ASN A 131 -3.04 20.02 10.72
N LYS A 132 -1.86 20.63 10.77
CA LYS A 132 -1.39 21.68 9.84
C LYS A 132 -2.19 22.97 9.92
N ILE A 133 -2.64 23.33 11.12
CA ILE A 133 -3.35 24.61 11.38
C ILE A 133 -2.48 25.85 11.09
N ASP A 134 -1.17 25.66 10.96
CA ASP A 134 -0.18 26.69 10.60
C ASP A 134 -0.22 27.09 9.11
N ARG A 135 -0.97 26.40 8.28
CA ARG A 135 -1.13 26.75 6.86
C ARG A 135 -2.03 27.97 6.70
N PRO A 136 -1.68 28.92 5.78
CA PRO A 136 -2.51 30.11 5.53
C PRO A 136 -3.91 29.78 5.02
N GLU A 137 -4.07 28.64 4.33
CA GLU A 137 -5.32 28.18 3.74
C GLU A 137 -6.12 27.25 4.68
N ALA A 138 -5.67 27.08 5.93
CA ALA A 138 -6.36 26.24 6.91
C ALA A 138 -7.78 26.73 7.19
N ARG A 139 -8.75 25.79 7.22
CA ARG A 139 -10.19 26.03 7.44
C ARG A 139 -10.73 25.07 8.52
N PRO A 140 -10.23 25.13 9.75
CA PRO A 140 -10.51 24.11 10.76
C PRO A 140 -11.99 23.99 11.13
N GLU A 141 -12.77 25.09 11.14
CA GLU A 141 -14.22 25.08 11.42
C GLU A 141 -14.98 24.22 10.40
N GLU A 142 -14.72 24.42 9.10
CA GLU A 142 -15.35 23.66 8.03
C GLU A 142 -14.93 22.18 8.08
N VAL A 143 -13.67 21.90 8.46
CA VAL A 143 -13.16 20.54 8.58
C VAL A 143 -13.81 19.78 9.74
N ILE A 144 -14.16 20.47 10.85
CA ILE A 144 -14.96 19.87 11.93
C ILE A 144 -16.30 19.38 11.38
N ASP A 145 -17.01 20.25 10.64
CA ASP A 145 -18.30 19.90 10.07
C ASP A 145 -18.20 18.72 9.09
N GLU A 146 -17.18 18.73 8.20
CA GLU A 146 -16.92 17.62 7.28
C GLU A 146 -16.64 16.30 8.00
N VAL A 147 -15.90 16.32 9.11
CA VAL A 147 -15.63 15.13 9.91
C VAL A 147 -16.89 14.64 10.60
N LEU A 148 -17.71 15.51 11.17
CA LEU A 148 -18.98 15.14 11.80
C LEU A 148 -19.97 14.59 10.77
N GLU A 149 -20.06 15.18 9.58
CA GLU A 149 -20.84 14.61 8.46
C GLU A 149 -20.37 13.21 8.09
N LEU A 150 -19.04 12.99 8.02
CA LEU A 150 -18.47 11.69 7.76
C LEU A 150 -18.83 10.66 8.85
N PHE A 151 -18.85 11.05 10.13
CA PHE A 151 -19.29 10.18 11.22
C PHE A 151 -20.77 9.80 11.07
N LEU A 152 -21.63 10.77 10.72
CA LEU A 152 -23.07 10.52 10.47
C LEU A 152 -23.27 9.57 9.27
N GLU A 153 -22.53 9.75 8.18
CA GLU A 153 -22.58 8.84 7.03
C GLU A 153 -22.14 7.40 7.37
N LEU A 154 -21.35 7.23 8.42
CA LEU A 154 -20.84 5.94 8.88
C LEU A 154 -21.67 5.35 10.01
N ASP A 155 -22.89 5.86 10.25
CA ASP A 155 -23.81 5.44 11.30
C ASP A 155 -23.19 5.48 12.71
N ALA A 156 -22.36 6.52 13.00
CA ALA A 156 -21.80 6.75 14.32
C ALA A 156 -22.92 7.01 15.34
N ASP A 157 -22.79 6.46 16.55
CA ASP A 157 -23.72 6.71 17.63
C ASP A 157 -23.43 8.06 18.36
N ASP A 158 -24.37 8.53 19.16
CA ASP A 158 -24.26 9.84 19.85
C ASP A 158 -22.96 9.95 20.68
N SER A 159 -22.50 8.85 21.28
CA SER A 159 -21.27 8.84 22.08
C SER A 159 -20.01 8.96 21.21
N GLN A 160 -20.07 8.53 19.97
CA GLN A 160 -18.99 8.65 19.00
C GLN A 160 -18.96 10.04 18.35
N LEU A 161 -20.12 10.68 18.21
CA LEU A 161 -20.22 12.05 17.72
C LEU A 161 -19.72 13.09 18.75
N ASP A 162 -19.81 12.77 20.04
CA ASP A 162 -19.24 13.60 21.13
C ASP A 162 -17.74 13.35 21.30
N CYS A 163 -16.99 13.39 20.20
CA CYS A 163 -15.55 13.14 20.19
C CYS A 163 -14.76 14.45 20.41
N PRO A 164 -13.61 14.37 21.13
CA PRO A 164 -12.76 15.55 21.33
C PRO A 164 -12.00 15.92 20.05
N PHE A 165 -11.90 17.22 19.80
CA PHE A 165 -11.07 17.80 18.76
C PHE A 165 -9.79 18.40 19.35
N VAL A 166 -8.66 18.14 18.71
CA VAL A 166 -7.35 18.69 19.04
C VAL A 166 -6.80 19.38 17.80
N PHE A 167 -6.40 20.62 17.92
CA PHE A 167 -5.83 21.42 16.83
C PHE A 167 -4.31 21.37 16.93
N ALA A 168 -3.63 20.93 15.87
CA ALA A 168 -2.19 20.69 15.93
C ALA A 168 -1.44 21.23 14.70
N SER A 169 -0.19 21.62 14.95
CA SER A 169 0.85 21.67 13.92
C SER A 169 1.94 20.69 14.31
N ALA A 170 1.87 19.48 13.77
CA ALA A 170 2.87 18.46 14.03
C ALA A 170 4.28 18.92 13.63
N LYS A 171 4.41 19.69 12.56
CA LYS A 171 5.69 20.27 12.13
C LYS A 171 6.27 21.27 13.13
N ALA A 172 5.43 22.05 13.78
CA ALA A 172 5.86 23.01 14.81
C ALA A 172 5.94 22.39 16.22
N GLY A 173 5.44 21.16 16.40
CA GLY A 173 5.42 20.43 17.67
C GLY A 173 4.45 21.02 18.68
N ILE A 174 3.31 21.59 18.23
CA ILE A 174 2.32 22.27 19.07
C ILE A 174 0.93 21.69 18.87
N ALA A 175 0.14 21.72 19.95
CA ALA A 175 -1.27 21.35 19.95
C ALA A 175 -2.06 22.25 20.90
N SER A 176 -3.36 22.44 20.64
CA SER A 176 -4.32 23.15 21.47
C SER A 176 -5.68 22.46 21.46
N LEU A 177 -6.50 22.68 22.47
CA LEU A 177 -7.91 22.29 22.50
C LEU A 177 -8.83 23.40 21.98
N ASP A 178 -8.30 24.61 21.81
CA ASP A 178 -8.98 25.76 21.28
C ASP A 178 -8.32 26.21 19.97
N MET A 179 -9.15 26.52 18.95
CA MET A 179 -8.66 26.98 17.64
C MET A 179 -7.98 28.34 17.70
N ASP A 180 -8.44 29.20 18.61
CA ASP A 180 -7.96 30.57 18.76
C ASP A 180 -6.70 30.66 19.63
N GLU A 181 -6.36 29.59 20.35
CA GLU A 181 -5.17 29.53 21.20
C GLU A 181 -4.00 28.87 20.50
N GLN A 182 -2.90 29.58 20.43
CA GLN A 182 -1.65 29.00 19.92
C GLN A 182 -1.02 28.08 20.97
N GLY A 183 -1.03 26.78 20.71
CA GLY A 183 -0.39 25.78 21.56
C GLY A 183 1.12 25.98 21.68
N THR A 184 1.73 25.43 22.74
CA THR A 184 3.18 25.52 23.00
C THR A 184 3.88 24.16 22.96
N SER A 185 3.14 23.07 23.00
CA SER A 185 3.65 21.69 23.04
C SER A 185 2.54 20.70 22.64
N MET A 186 2.88 19.40 22.52
CA MET A 186 1.91 18.32 22.31
C MET A 186 1.20 17.86 23.60
N VAL A 187 1.41 18.52 24.73
CA VAL A 187 0.76 18.19 26.00
C VAL A 187 -0.76 18.08 25.89
N PRO A 188 -1.50 19.00 25.21
CA PRO A 188 -2.95 18.87 25.09
C PRO A 188 -3.39 17.54 24.45
N LEU A 189 -2.68 17.04 23.47
CA LEU A 189 -2.98 15.74 22.85
C LEU A 189 -2.69 14.57 23.82
N PHE A 190 -1.60 14.61 24.57
CA PHE A 190 -1.29 13.60 25.59
C PHE A 190 -2.37 13.54 26.68
N GLU A 191 -2.80 14.70 27.18
CA GLU A 191 -3.86 14.76 28.20
C GLU A 191 -5.17 14.21 27.65
N THR A 192 -5.56 14.60 26.42
CA THR A 192 -6.77 14.08 25.77
C THR A 192 -6.73 12.57 25.61
N ILE A 193 -5.55 11.99 25.28
CA ILE A 193 -5.38 10.52 25.22
C ILE A 193 -5.62 9.87 26.60
N LEU A 194 -5.06 10.46 27.68
CA LEU A 194 -5.24 9.91 29.03
C LEU A 194 -6.68 10.01 29.52
N ASP A 195 -7.35 11.12 29.22
CA ASP A 195 -8.70 11.40 29.73
C ASP A 195 -9.79 10.67 28.93
N TYR A 196 -9.66 10.60 27.61
CA TYR A 196 -10.72 10.12 26.73
C TYR A 196 -10.57 8.63 26.34
N ILE A 197 -9.34 8.16 26.10
CA ILE A 197 -9.14 6.74 25.73
C ILE A 197 -9.20 5.86 26.97
N PRO A 198 -10.09 4.83 27.00
CA PRO A 198 -10.23 3.97 28.15
C PRO A 198 -8.97 3.12 28.37
N ALA A 199 -8.66 2.85 29.63
CA ALA A 199 -7.63 1.92 30.02
C ALA A 199 -8.01 0.49 29.57
N PRO A 200 -7.06 -0.33 29.13
CA PRO A 200 -7.35 -1.72 28.80
C PRO A 200 -7.83 -2.48 30.04
N GLU A 201 -8.77 -3.39 29.84
CA GLU A 201 -9.34 -4.21 30.90
C GLU A 201 -9.31 -5.69 30.52
N GLY A 202 -9.13 -6.55 31.52
CA GLY A 202 -9.12 -8.00 31.38
C GLY A 202 -9.13 -8.67 32.74
N ASP A 203 -9.13 -9.98 32.78
CA ASP A 203 -9.07 -10.75 34.02
C ASP A 203 -7.65 -11.31 34.23
N PRO A 204 -6.86 -10.78 35.20
CA PRO A 204 -5.49 -11.24 35.43
C PRO A 204 -5.43 -12.67 36.01
N ASP A 205 -6.50 -13.14 36.65
CA ASP A 205 -6.58 -14.46 37.26
C ASP A 205 -7.08 -15.55 36.29
N GLN A 206 -7.54 -15.11 35.10
CA GLN A 206 -7.89 -16.01 34.02
C GLN A 206 -6.62 -16.54 33.34
N GLY A 207 -6.71 -17.73 32.72
CA GLY A 207 -5.59 -18.26 31.93
C GLY A 207 -5.12 -17.29 30.83
N THR A 208 -3.85 -17.40 30.48
CA THR A 208 -3.25 -16.58 29.41
C THR A 208 -4.08 -16.62 28.15
N GLN A 209 -4.38 -15.46 27.60
CA GLN A 209 -5.07 -15.30 26.32
C GLN A 209 -4.50 -14.09 25.58
N MET A 210 -3.88 -14.33 24.42
CA MET A 210 -3.23 -13.32 23.60
C MET A 210 -3.46 -13.61 22.13
N LEU A 211 -4.10 -12.69 21.41
CA LEU A 211 -4.31 -12.78 19.96
C LEU A 211 -3.08 -12.23 19.21
N ILE A 212 -2.56 -13.00 18.27
CA ILE A 212 -1.49 -12.55 17.36
C ILE A 212 -2.11 -11.71 16.23
N SER A 213 -1.80 -10.44 16.24
CA SER A 213 -2.37 -9.46 15.30
C SER A 213 -1.40 -9.08 14.17
N THR A 214 -0.09 -9.05 14.44
CA THR A 214 0.94 -8.79 13.43
C THR A 214 2.10 -9.77 13.58
N ILE A 215 2.83 -9.99 12.49
CA ILE A 215 4.05 -10.80 12.48
C ILE A 215 5.19 -9.92 11.98
N ASP A 216 6.29 -9.98 12.70
CA ASP A 216 7.59 -9.47 12.28
C ASP A 216 8.53 -10.65 12.02
N TYR A 217 9.63 -10.43 11.33
CA TYR A 217 10.59 -11.46 11.01
C TYR A 217 12.03 -10.98 11.25
N ASN A 218 12.81 -11.83 11.87
CA ASN A 218 14.23 -11.60 12.05
C ASN A 218 15.01 -12.86 11.65
N GLU A 219 16.07 -12.71 10.86
CA GLU A 219 16.86 -13.84 10.35
C GLU A 219 17.46 -14.73 11.44
N TYR A 220 17.69 -14.20 12.65
CA TYR A 220 18.30 -14.93 13.76
C TYR A 220 17.30 -15.66 14.65
N VAL A 221 16.11 -15.09 14.83
CA VAL A 221 15.09 -15.63 15.75
C VAL A 221 13.83 -16.15 15.03
N GLY A 222 13.75 -15.97 13.71
CA GLY A 222 12.60 -16.36 12.90
C GLY A 222 11.41 -15.42 13.06
N ARG A 223 10.20 -15.97 12.99
CA ARG A 223 8.96 -15.21 13.14
C ARG A 223 8.80 -14.70 14.57
N ILE A 224 8.31 -13.47 14.67
CA ILE A 224 8.02 -12.78 15.92
C ILE A 224 6.54 -12.39 15.86
N GLY A 225 5.73 -13.03 16.69
CA GLY A 225 4.31 -12.69 16.81
C GLY A 225 4.12 -11.49 17.73
N VAL A 226 3.33 -10.50 17.30
CA VAL A 226 2.98 -9.33 18.12
C VAL A 226 1.49 -9.32 18.37
N GLY A 227 1.12 -9.03 19.60
CA GLY A 227 -0.28 -8.96 20.00
C GLY A 227 -0.48 -8.34 21.37
N LYS A 228 -1.74 -8.16 21.74
CA LYS A 228 -2.15 -7.67 23.05
C LYS A 228 -2.50 -8.86 23.96
N VAL A 229 -2.06 -8.80 25.21
CA VAL A 229 -2.51 -9.73 26.25
C VAL A 229 -3.91 -9.31 26.69
N ASP A 230 -4.91 -10.12 26.35
CA ASP A 230 -6.31 -9.83 26.68
C ASP A 230 -6.68 -10.31 28.08
N ASN A 231 -6.19 -11.48 28.50
CA ASN A 231 -6.41 -12.04 29.83
C ASN A 231 -5.14 -12.73 30.36
N GLY A 232 -5.04 -12.82 31.66
CA GLY A 232 -3.98 -13.52 32.37
C GLY A 232 -2.63 -12.84 32.28
N THR A 233 -1.60 -13.66 32.36
CA THR A 233 -0.20 -13.24 32.28
C THR A 233 0.56 -14.18 31.37
N ILE A 234 1.41 -13.64 30.51
CA ILE A 234 2.33 -14.41 29.68
C ILE A 234 3.75 -14.24 30.21
N SER A 235 4.52 -15.32 30.27
CA SER A 235 5.88 -15.30 30.84
C SER A 235 6.85 -16.08 29.97
N VAL A 236 8.12 -15.70 30.04
CA VAL A 236 9.21 -16.46 29.41
C VAL A 236 9.27 -17.87 29.99
N ASN A 237 9.50 -18.85 29.14
CA ASN A 237 9.49 -20.28 29.45
C ASN A 237 8.10 -20.90 29.80
N GLN A 238 7.01 -20.13 29.71
CA GLN A 238 5.67 -20.65 29.87
C GLN A 238 5.28 -21.57 28.71
N GLU A 239 4.63 -22.68 29.03
CA GLU A 239 3.96 -23.51 28.02
C GLU A 239 2.57 -22.95 27.73
N VAL A 240 2.27 -22.78 26.46
CA VAL A 240 0.98 -22.28 25.96
C VAL A 240 0.50 -23.14 24.81
N ILE A 241 -0.80 -23.09 24.52
CA ILE A 241 -1.41 -23.70 23.34
C ILE A 241 -1.69 -22.62 22.33
N ILE A 242 -1.21 -22.84 21.10
CA ILE A 242 -1.60 -22.06 19.93
C ILE A 242 -2.84 -22.71 19.33
N VAL A 243 -3.86 -21.89 19.11
CA VAL A 243 -5.12 -22.31 18.49
C VAL A 243 -5.67 -21.17 17.63
N ASN A 244 -6.24 -21.50 16.48
CA ASN A 244 -6.92 -20.53 15.63
C ASN A 244 -8.43 -20.66 15.79
N HIS A 245 -9.15 -19.54 15.87
CA HIS A 245 -10.61 -19.52 16.00
C HIS A 245 -11.34 -20.27 14.86
N HIS A 246 -10.78 -20.24 13.65
CA HIS A 246 -11.34 -20.91 12.46
C HIS A 246 -10.97 -22.39 12.36
N GLU A 247 -9.96 -22.84 13.11
CA GLU A 247 -9.47 -24.23 13.14
C GLU A 247 -9.28 -24.68 14.61
N PRO A 248 -10.33 -24.71 15.43
CA PRO A 248 -10.22 -24.95 16.88
C PRO A 248 -9.69 -26.33 17.23
N ASP A 249 -9.82 -27.29 16.33
CA ASP A 249 -9.34 -28.68 16.53
C ASP A 249 -7.82 -28.80 16.37
N LYS A 250 -7.19 -27.83 15.67
CA LYS A 250 -5.74 -27.80 15.46
C LYS A 250 -5.06 -27.03 16.59
N GLN A 251 -4.63 -27.76 17.59
CA GLN A 251 -3.96 -27.19 18.76
C GLN A 251 -2.49 -27.62 18.78
N THR A 252 -1.60 -26.65 19.00
CA THR A 252 -0.17 -26.91 19.07
C THR A 252 0.39 -26.39 20.38
N LYS A 253 0.98 -27.29 21.19
CA LYS A 253 1.65 -26.92 22.43
C LYS A 253 3.04 -26.38 22.13
N VAL A 254 3.33 -25.18 22.61
CA VAL A 254 4.60 -24.50 22.40
C VAL A 254 5.11 -23.84 23.69
N LYS A 255 6.38 -23.47 23.69
CA LYS A 255 7.02 -22.76 24.81
C LYS A 255 7.44 -21.36 24.36
N VAL A 256 7.10 -20.35 25.15
CA VAL A 256 7.51 -18.96 24.91
C VAL A 256 9.00 -18.83 25.22
N SER A 257 9.83 -18.64 24.18
CA SER A 257 11.30 -18.57 24.37
C SER A 257 11.74 -17.19 24.84
N LYS A 258 11.22 -16.14 24.21
CA LYS A 258 11.51 -14.74 24.54
C LYS A 258 10.26 -13.89 24.44
N LEU A 259 10.21 -12.90 25.31
CA LEU A 259 9.11 -11.94 25.40
C LEU A 259 9.69 -10.52 25.42
N TYR A 260 9.10 -9.62 24.62
CA TYR A 260 9.53 -8.25 24.52
C TYR A 260 8.36 -7.30 24.68
N GLU A 261 8.60 -6.17 25.31
CA GLU A 261 7.72 -4.99 25.27
C GLU A 261 8.38 -3.88 24.44
N PHE A 262 7.55 -2.93 23.98
CA PHE A 262 8.04 -1.76 23.26
C PHE A 262 8.41 -0.65 24.24
N ASP A 263 9.58 -0.01 24.02
CA ASP A 263 10.05 1.17 24.72
C ASP A 263 10.66 2.12 23.68
N GLY A 264 9.98 3.21 23.39
CA GLY A 264 10.23 3.98 22.18
C GLY A 264 10.10 3.09 20.94
N LEU A 265 11.13 3.09 20.12
CA LEU A 265 11.24 2.27 18.92
C LEU A 265 11.87 0.89 19.16
N ASN A 266 12.36 0.65 20.37
CA ASN A 266 13.10 -0.57 20.70
C ASN A 266 12.20 -1.64 21.29
N LYS A 267 12.58 -2.91 21.06
CA LYS A 267 12.02 -4.08 21.75
C LYS A 267 12.91 -4.41 22.94
N VAL A 268 12.36 -4.30 24.14
CA VAL A 268 13.06 -4.58 25.40
C VAL A 268 12.60 -5.93 25.93
N GLU A 269 13.55 -6.81 26.23
CA GLU A 269 13.25 -8.15 26.76
C GLU A 269 12.68 -8.05 28.18
N VAL A 270 11.52 -8.68 28.40
CA VAL A 270 10.84 -8.73 29.70
C VAL A 270 10.60 -10.17 30.15
N LYS A 271 10.49 -10.39 31.45
CA LYS A 271 10.25 -11.74 32.01
C LYS A 271 8.77 -12.15 31.92
N SER A 272 7.88 -11.19 32.05
CA SER A 272 6.43 -11.41 32.00
C SER A 272 5.70 -10.15 31.60
N ALA A 273 4.51 -10.31 31.03
CA ALA A 273 3.58 -9.24 30.72
C ALA A 273 2.15 -9.68 31.04
N THR A 274 1.29 -8.72 31.37
CA THR A 274 -0.08 -9.01 31.81
C THR A 274 -1.09 -8.20 30.97
N ILE A 275 -2.35 -8.30 31.31
CA ILE A 275 -3.47 -7.68 30.58
C ILE A 275 -3.15 -6.28 30.07
N GLY A 276 -3.56 -5.99 28.85
CA GLY A 276 -3.37 -4.70 28.19
C GLY A 276 -1.99 -4.44 27.60
N SER A 277 -0.96 -5.20 28.01
CA SER A 277 0.38 -5.05 27.41
C SER A 277 0.38 -5.52 25.96
N ILE A 278 0.98 -4.71 25.07
CA ILE A 278 1.31 -5.11 23.70
C ILE A 278 2.72 -5.67 23.70
N VAL A 279 2.86 -6.94 23.33
CA VAL A 279 4.11 -7.68 23.43
C VAL A 279 4.47 -8.37 22.13
N ALA A 280 5.77 -8.57 21.93
CA ALA A 280 6.32 -9.37 20.86
C ALA A 280 6.90 -10.67 21.45
N ILE A 281 6.61 -11.80 20.82
CA ILE A 281 7.07 -13.13 21.24
C ILE A 281 7.88 -13.78 20.12
N SER A 282 8.95 -14.46 20.48
CA SER A 282 9.79 -15.19 19.53
C SER A 282 10.10 -16.61 20.00
N GLY A 283 10.62 -17.42 19.05
CA GLY A 283 10.97 -18.81 19.28
C GLY A 283 9.83 -19.79 19.00
N ILE A 284 8.79 -19.34 18.33
CA ILE A 284 7.67 -20.16 17.85
C ILE A 284 7.75 -20.16 16.32
N THR A 285 8.06 -21.32 15.74
CA THR A 285 8.37 -21.44 14.29
C THR A 285 7.13 -21.30 13.42
N ASP A 286 6.00 -21.81 13.88
CA ASP A 286 4.76 -21.90 13.11
C ASP A 286 3.65 -21.06 13.77
N ILE A 287 3.93 -19.75 13.90
CA ILE A 287 2.98 -18.76 14.40
C ILE A 287 2.39 -17.97 13.25
N HIS A 288 1.09 -17.79 13.27
CA HIS A 288 0.35 -17.08 12.24
C HIS A 288 -0.52 -15.97 12.83
N ILE A 289 -0.87 -15.02 12.00
CA ILE A 289 -1.84 -13.98 12.37
C ILE A 289 -3.21 -14.62 12.58
N GLY A 290 -3.89 -14.23 13.66
CA GLY A 290 -5.18 -14.81 14.08
C GLY A 290 -5.03 -15.99 15.02
N ASP A 291 -3.82 -16.47 15.25
CA ASP A 291 -3.57 -17.45 16.29
C ASP A 291 -3.74 -16.81 17.68
N THR A 292 -4.37 -17.56 18.58
CA THR A 292 -4.48 -17.18 19.98
C THR A 292 -3.56 -18.06 20.81
N LEU A 293 -2.72 -17.45 21.63
CA LEU A 293 -1.98 -18.17 22.66
C LEU A 293 -2.87 -18.29 23.88
N CYS A 294 -3.15 -19.52 24.26
CA CYS A 294 -4.01 -19.86 25.40
C CYS A 294 -3.22 -20.58 26.49
N ALA A 295 -3.66 -20.46 27.73
CA ALA A 295 -3.19 -21.32 28.80
C ALA A 295 -3.54 -22.80 28.50
N VAL A 296 -2.69 -23.74 28.95
CA VAL A 296 -2.84 -25.18 28.65
C VAL A 296 -4.14 -25.75 29.20
N ASP A 297 -4.60 -25.22 30.33
CA ASP A 297 -5.82 -25.64 31.06
C ASP A 297 -7.09 -24.89 30.65
N ASN A 298 -6.95 -23.81 29.81
CA ASN A 298 -8.07 -23.00 29.35
C ASN A 298 -7.87 -22.54 27.90
N VAL A 299 -8.21 -23.39 26.96
CA VAL A 299 -8.08 -23.11 25.53
C VAL A 299 -9.34 -22.40 25.03
N ASN A 300 -9.24 -21.07 24.82
CA ASN A 300 -10.34 -20.23 24.37
C ASN A 300 -9.85 -19.26 23.28
N PRO A 301 -9.95 -19.63 21.99
CA PRO A 301 -9.47 -18.79 20.90
C PRO A 301 -10.32 -17.52 20.75
N ILE A 302 -9.64 -16.38 20.56
CA ILE A 302 -10.30 -15.09 20.33
C ILE A 302 -10.87 -15.06 18.91
N PRO A 303 -12.14 -14.63 18.72
CA PRO A 303 -12.73 -14.47 17.40
C PRO A 303 -11.91 -13.48 16.54
N PHE A 304 -11.58 -13.93 15.34
CA PHE A 304 -10.74 -13.21 14.41
C PHE A 304 -11.38 -13.19 13.02
N GLN A 305 -11.41 -12.04 12.35
CA GLN A 305 -11.86 -11.96 10.97
C GLN A 305 -10.79 -12.52 10.05
N LYS A 306 -11.21 -13.40 9.13
CA LYS A 306 -10.32 -13.93 8.10
C LYS A 306 -9.72 -12.79 7.28
N ILE A 307 -8.42 -12.87 7.05
CA ILE A 307 -7.72 -11.91 6.19
C ILE A 307 -8.40 -11.92 4.81
N SER A 308 -8.72 -10.75 4.28
CA SER A 308 -9.31 -10.64 2.94
C SER A 308 -8.38 -11.27 1.90
N GLU A 309 -8.94 -12.06 1.01
CA GLU A 309 -8.19 -12.72 -0.04
C GLU A 309 -7.61 -11.70 -1.03
N PRO A 310 -6.48 -12.03 -1.69
CA PRO A 310 -5.95 -11.24 -2.79
C PRO A 310 -6.99 -11.03 -3.90
N THR A 311 -6.95 -9.89 -4.55
CA THR A 311 -7.88 -9.53 -5.66
C THR A 311 -7.21 -9.50 -7.02
N ILE A 312 -5.88 -9.33 -7.06
CA ILE A 312 -5.10 -9.31 -8.30
C ILE A 312 -3.92 -10.28 -8.23
N ALA A 313 -3.45 -10.71 -9.38
CA ALA A 313 -2.26 -11.54 -9.52
C ALA A 313 -1.36 -11.07 -10.66
N MET A 314 -0.06 -11.31 -10.53
CA MET A 314 0.96 -11.13 -11.56
C MET A 314 1.84 -12.37 -11.63
N HIS A 315 2.43 -12.64 -12.79
CA HIS A 315 3.48 -13.65 -12.91
C HIS A 315 4.84 -12.98 -12.78
N PHE A 316 5.66 -13.49 -11.88
CA PHE A 316 7.08 -13.16 -11.73
C PHE A 316 7.86 -14.26 -12.45
N ILE A 317 8.63 -13.89 -13.47
CA ILE A 317 9.24 -14.81 -14.43
C ILE A 317 10.73 -14.54 -14.47
N VAL A 318 11.53 -15.59 -14.63
CA VAL A 318 12.96 -15.42 -14.92
C VAL A 318 13.13 -14.59 -16.18
N ASN A 319 14.01 -13.58 -16.15
CA ASN A 319 14.30 -12.80 -17.33
C ASN A 319 15.12 -13.62 -18.32
N ASP A 320 14.54 -13.90 -19.50
CA ASP A 320 15.14 -14.67 -20.60
C ASP A 320 15.46 -13.80 -21.82
N SER A 321 15.48 -12.48 -21.65
CA SER A 321 15.79 -11.54 -22.73
C SER A 321 17.26 -11.60 -23.15
N PRO A 322 17.62 -11.09 -24.35
CA PRO A 322 19.02 -10.99 -24.79
C PRO A 322 19.92 -10.13 -23.89
N LEU A 323 19.34 -9.30 -23.03
CA LEU A 323 20.06 -8.48 -22.06
C LEU A 323 20.04 -9.08 -20.64
N ALA A 324 19.45 -10.24 -20.44
CA ALA A 324 19.34 -10.91 -19.15
C ALA A 324 20.71 -11.13 -18.47
N GLY A 325 20.76 -10.95 -17.15
CA GLY A 325 21.95 -11.22 -16.33
C GLY A 325 23.07 -10.18 -16.44
N LYS A 326 22.83 -9.05 -17.13
CA LYS A 326 23.85 -8.00 -17.29
C LYS A 326 23.83 -6.96 -16.18
N GLU A 327 22.72 -6.83 -15.48
CA GLU A 327 22.50 -5.77 -14.49
C GLU A 327 22.14 -6.30 -13.11
N GLY A 328 21.48 -7.46 -13.04
CA GLY A 328 21.06 -8.08 -11.79
C GLY A 328 22.13 -8.98 -11.16
N LYS A 329 22.15 -9.02 -9.82
CA LYS A 329 22.96 -9.98 -9.04
C LYS A 329 22.24 -11.32 -8.87
N TYR A 330 20.92 -11.28 -8.68
CA TYR A 330 20.08 -12.43 -8.42
C TYR A 330 19.12 -12.63 -9.60
N VAL A 331 19.47 -13.58 -10.48
CA VAL A 331 18.81 -13.74 -11.79
C VAL A 331 18.18 -15.12 -12.00
N THR A 332 18.41 -16.07 -11.08
CA THR A 332 17.93 -17.44 -11.24
C THR A 332 16.56 -17.66 -10.63
N SER A 333 15.82 -18.63 -11.15
CA SER A 333 14.53 -19.08 -10.63
C SER A 333 14.59 -19.36 -9.12
N ARG A 334 15.65 -20.00 -8.64
CA ARG A 334 15.85 -20.28 -7.22
C ARG A 334 15.95 -19.00 -6.39
N HIS A 335 16.73 -18.01 -6.82
CA HIS A 335 16.85 -16.74 -6.10
C HIS A 335 15.50 -16.03 -6.00
N ILE A 336 14.76 -15.97 -7.12
CA ILE A 336 13.44 -15.33 -7.17
C ILE A 336 12.46 -16.06 -6.24
N ARG A 337 12.44 -17.41 -6.33
CA ARG A 337 11.61 -18.25 -5.46
C ARG A 337 11.89 -18.00 -3.99
N ASP A 338 13.14 -18.14 -3.58
CA ASP A 338 13.53 -18.00 -2.17
C ASP A 338 13.18 -16.61 -1.64
N ARG A 339 13.31 -15.56 -2.46
CA ARG A 339 12.93 -14.20 -2.09
C ARG A 339 11.41 -14.02 -1.96
N LEU A 340 10.64 -14.53 -2.91
CA LEU A 340 9.17 -14.44 -2.89
C LEU A 340 8.59 -15.21 -1.70
N PHE A 341 9.08 -16.42 -1.43
CA PHE A 341 8.63 -17.21 -0.29
C PHE A 341 9.09 -16.62 1.06
N ARG A 342 10.22 -15.92 1.10
CA ARG A 342 10.66 -15.18 2.28
C ARG A 342 9.69 -14.04 2.61
N GLU A 343 9.13 -13.35 1.60
CA GLU A 343 8.15 -12.28 1.81
C GLU A 343 6.91 -12.77 2.57
N LEU A 344 6.47 -14.01 2.35
CA LEU A 344 5.33 -14.61 3.05
C LEU A 344 5.55 -14.73 4.57
N ASN A 345 6.76 -14.53 5.08
CA ASN A 345 7.02 -14.53 6.51
C ASN A 345 6.53 -13.24 7.18
N THR A 346 6.49 -12.15 6.45
CA THR A 346 6.10 -10.81 6.93
C THR A 346 4.76 -10.35 6.35
N ASP A 347 4.54 -10.62 5.07
CA ASP A 347 3.32 -10.21 4.36
C ASP A 347 2.34 -11.38 4.21
N VAL A 348 1.36 -11.42 5.09
CA VAL A 348 0.31 -12.46 5.10
C VAL A 348 -0.80 -12.22 4.09
N SER A 349 -0.88 -11.04 3.49
CA SER A 349 -1.84 -10.71 2.44
C SER A 349 -1.35 -11.08 1.05
N LEU A 350 -0.09 -11.46 0.94
CA LEU A 350 0.52 -11.97 -0.28
C LEU A 350 0.32 -13.48 -0.40
N ARG A 351 0.09 -13.97 -1.61
CA ARG A 351 0.08 -15.39 -1.94
C ARG A 351 1.07 -15.65 -3.06
N VAL A 352 1.93 -16.64 -2.91
CA VAL A 352 2.89 -17.08 -3.92
C VAL A 352 2.60 -18.53 -4.26
N GLU A 353 2.36 -18.80 -5.54
CA GLU A 353 2.09 -20.14 -6.08
C GLU A 353 3.10 -20.46 -7.16
N GLU A 354 3.64 -21.68 -7.14
CA GLU A 354 4.44 -22.20 -8.24
C GLU A 354 3.52 -22.49 -9.42
N THR A 355 3.99 -22.21 -10.63
CA THR A 355 3.25 -22.51 -11.86
C THR A 355 3.71 -23.85 -12.45
N ASP A 356 3.08 -24.30 -13.54
CA ASP A 356 3.48 -25.50 -14.27
C ASP A 356 4.93 -25.41 -14.82
N THR A 357 5.48 -24.21 -14.88
CA THR A 357 6.87 -23.95 -15.27
C THR A 357 7.71 -23.59 -14.06
N THR A 358 8.92 -24.14 -13.97
CA THR A 358 9.85 -23.82 -12.86
C THR A 358 10.44 -22.40 -12.92
N GLU A 359 10.14 -21.66 -13.97
CA GLU A 359 10.69 -20.33 -14.26
C GLU A 359 9.70 -19.19 -13.96
N ALA A 360 8.47 -19.51 -13.57
CA ALA A 360 7.42 -18.53 -13.30
C ALA A 360 6.72 -18.80 -11.96
N PHE A 361 6.38 -17.74 -11.25
CA PHE A 361 5.65 -17.76 -9.98
C PHE A 361 4.44 -16.85 -10.10
N LYS A 362 3.28 -17.35 -9.70
CA LYS A 362 2.08 -16.53 -9.60
C LYS A 362 2.06 -15.86 -8.24
N VAL A 363 2.11 -14.54 -8.23
CA VAL A 363 2.10 -13.72 -7.03
C VAL A 363 0.81 -12.95 -7.00
N SER A 364 0.02 -13.16 -5.95
CA SER A 364 -1.30 -12.53 -5.77
C SER A 364 -1.26 -11.58 -4.58
N GLY A 365 -1.82 -10.39 -4.76
CA GLY A 365 -1.87 -9.33 -3.76
C GLY A 365 -3.22 -8.60 -3.76
N ARG A 366 -3.37 -7.61 -2.87
CA ARG A 366 -4.63 -6.88 -2.71
C ARG A 366 -4.84 -5.79 -3.74
N GLY A 367 -3.76 -5.20 -4.26
CA GLY A 367 -3.81 -4.10 -5.21
C GLY A 367 -2.51 -3.94 -5.98
N GLU A 368 -2.53 -3.08 -7.01
CA GLU A 368 -1.36 -2.80 -7.84
C GLU A 368 -0.22 -2.16 -7.05
N LEU A 369 -0.53 -1.25 -6.12
CA LEU A 369 0.48 -0.62 -5.26
C LEU A 369 1.21 -1.66 -4.41
N HIS A 370 0.50 -2.62 -3.84
CA HIS A 370 1.07 -3.69 -3.04
C HIS A 370 2.11 -4.49 -3.84
N LEU A 371 1.75 -4.95 -5.05
CA LEU A 371 2.68 -5.69 -5.90
C LEU A 371 3.81 -4.81 -6.45
N SER A 372 3.56 -3.53 -6.75
CA SER A 372 4.61 -2.61 -7.21
C SER A 372 5.66 -2.34 -6.14
N VAL A 373 5.26 -2.27 -4.88
CA VAL A 373 6.19 -2.16 -3.73
C VAL A 373 7.10 -3.38 -3.64
N LEU A 374 6.54 -4.59 -3.76
CA LEU A 374 7.32 -5.83 -3.77
C LEU A 374 8.33 -5.85 -4.93
N ILE A 375 7.90 -5.48 -6.14
CA ILE A 375 8.76 -5.39 -7.33
C ILE A 375 9.91 -4.41 -7.08
N GLU A 376 9.63 -3.23 -6.55
CA GLU A 376 10.65 -2.20 -6.30
C GLU A 376 11.62 -2.61 -5.18
N ASN A 377 11.15 -3.27 -4.11
CA ASN A 377 12.02 -3.83 -3.07
C ASN A 377 12.99 -4.86 -3.68
N MET A 378 12.49 -5.83 -4.44
CA MET A 378 13.31 -6.83 -5.10
C MET A 378 14.32 -6.20 -6.07
N ARG A 379 13.91 -5.19 -6.83
CA ARG A 379 14.76 -4.42 -7.74
C ARG A 379 15.93 -3.79 -6.99
N ARG A 380 15.69 -3.10 -5.86
CA ARG A 380 16.71 -2.46 -5.03
C ARG A 380 17.65 -3.46 -4.33
N GLU A 381 17.13 -4.63 -3.99
CA GLU A 381 17.94 -5.72 -3.46
C GLU A 381 18.88 -6.35 -4.50
N GLY A 382 18.76 -5.99 -5.78
CA GLY A 382 19.62 -6.46 -6.86
C GLY A 382 19.06 -7.65 -7.65
N TYR A 383 17.77 -7.93 -7.56
CA TYR A 383 17.12 -8.97 -8.36
C TYR A 383 16.85 -8.46 -9.77
N GLU A 384 16.90 -9.40 -10.73
CA GLU A 384 16.50 -9.20 -12.11
C GLU A 384 15.49 -10.27 -12.50
N PHE A 385 14.32 -9.84 -12.98
CA PHE A 385 13.21 -10.70 -13.35
C PHE A 385 12.30 -9.99 -14.35
N ALA A 386 11.30 -10.69 -14.87
CA ALA A 386 10.24 -10.08 -15.68
C ALA A 386 8.88 -10.26 -14.99
N VAL A 387 7.97 -9.33 -15.21
CA VAL A 387 6.60 -9.44 -14.70
C VAL A 387 5.58 -9.32 -15.83
N SER A 388 4.46 -10.02 -15.67
CA SER A 388 3.31 -9.94 -16.56
C SER A 388 2.38 -8.79 -16.19
N LYS A 389 1.44 -8.44 -17.07
CA LYS A 389 0.30 -7.59 -16.74
C LYS A 389 -0.45 -8.16 -15.53
N ALA A 390 -0.94 -7.26 -14.67
CA ALA A 390 -1.81 -7.62 -13.58
C ALA A 390 -3.16 -8.16 -14.10
N GLU A 391 -3.63 -9.24 -13.49
CA GLU A 391 -4.92 -9.86 -13.79
C GLU A 391 -5.76 -9.94 -12.52
N VAL A 392 -7.06 -9.65 -12.62
CA VAL A 392 -7.96 -9.80 -11.47
C VAL A 392 -8.28 -11.27 -11.20
N LEU A 393 -8.44 -11.60 -9.93
CA LEU A 393 -8.82 -12.94 -9.50
C LEU A 393 -10.35 -13.06 -9.49
N TYR A 394 -10.87 -13.91 -10.35
CA TYR A 394 -12.29 -14.17 -10.43
C TYR A 394 -12.72 -15.22 -9.43
N LYS A 395 -13.98 -15.13 -8.98
CA LYS A 395 -14.66 -16.17 -8.19
C LYS A 395 -15.84 -16.75 -9.00
N THR A 396 -16.37 -17.83 -8.52
CA THR A 396 -17.58 -18.45 -9.06
C THR A 396 -18.62 -18.52 -7.95
N ASP A 397 -19.86 -18.08 -8.23
CA ASP A 397 -20.96 -18.21 -7.29
C ASP A 397 -21.48 -19.66 -7.20
N GLU A 398 -22.45 -19.90 -6.33
CA GLU A 398 -23.07 -21.23 -6.15
C GLU A 398 -23.77 -21.74 -7.41
N ASN A 399 -24.11 -20.85 -8.34
CA ASN A 399 -24.77 -21.16 -9.61
C ASN A 399 -23.80 -21.32 -10.79
N GLY A 400 -22.48 -21.28 -10.52
CA GLY A 400 -21.46 -21.37 -11.56
C GLY A 400 -21.23 -20.08 -12.35
N LYS A 401 -21.80 -18.93 -11.93
CA LYS A 401 -21.58 -17.65 -12.59
C LYS A 401 -20.28 -17.01 -12.10
N ARG A 402 -19.57 -16.40 -13.04
CA ARG A 402 -18.32 -15.68 -12.79
C ARG A 402 -18.58 -14.38 -12.04
N LEU A 403 -17.87 -14.20 -10.93
CA LEU A 403 -17.83 -12.98 -10.15
C LEU A 403 -16.47 -12.31 -10.30
N GLU A 404 -16.45 -10.98 -10.26
CA GLU A 404 -15.24 -10.17 -10.31
C GLU A 404 -15.15 -9.21 -9.13
N PRO A 405 -13.91 -8.84 -8.69
CA PRO A 405 -13.75 -7.89 -7.60
C PRO A 405 -14.23 -6.51 -8.05
N MET A 406 -14.99 -5.85 -7.16
CA MET A 406 -15.55 -4.52 -7.34
C MET A 406 -14.89 -3.53 -6.39
N GLU A 407 -14.79 -2.28 -6.82
CA GLU A 407 -14.29 -1.18 -6.02
C GLU A 407 -15.27 -0.01 -6.04
N LEU A 408 -15.34 0.69 -4.91
CA LEU A 408 -15.90 2.03 -4.83
C LEU A 408 -14.78 3.02 -5.10
N ALA A 409 -14.90 3.79 -6.17
CA ALA A 409 -13.96 4.83 -6.54
C ALA A 409 -14.55 6.20 -6.18
N TYR A 410 -13.83 6.94 -5.35
CA TYR A 410 -14.10 8.32 -4.99
C TYR A 410 -13.13 9.22 -5.73
N ILE A 411 -13.65 10.15 -6.52
CA ILE A 411 -12.85 10.92 -7.46
C ILE A 411 -13.18 12.39 -7.28
N ASP A 412 -12.19 13.16 -6.86
CA ASP A 412 -12.29 14.61 -6.71
C ASP A 412 -11.59 15.27 -7.91
N VAL A 413 -12.35 16.04 -8.67
CA VAL A 413 -11.85 16.72 -9.88
C VAL A 413 -12.46 18.11 -10.01
N PRO A 414 -11.74 19.08 -10.60
CA PRO A 414 -12.36 20.33 -11.04
C PRO A 414 -13.55 20.05 -11.94
N SER A 415 -14.65 20.79 -11.76
CA SER A 415 -15.94 20.54 -12.42
C SER A 415 -15.83 20.48 -13.96
N GLU A 416 -14.87 21.20 -14.54
CA GLU A 416 -14.58 21.17 -15.99
C GLU A 416 -14.15 19.77 -16.51
N PHE A 417 -13.55 18.92 -15.68
CA PHE A 417 -13.07 17.57 -16.07
C PHE A 417 -14.06 16.46 -15.72
N SER A 418 -15.10 16.73 -14.92
CA SER A 418 -16.04 15.72 -14.41
C SER A 418 -16.69 14.91 -15.54
N GLY A 419 -17.11 15.56 -16.62
CA GLY A 419 -17.73 14.91 -17.76
C GLY A 419 -16.79 13.92 -18.46
N SER A 420 -15.53 14.27 -18.66
CA SER A 420 -14.54 13.38 -19.28
C SER A 420 -14.25 12.15 -18.42
N VAL A 421 -14.17 12.33 -17.10
CA VAL A 421 -13.96 11.25 -16.13
C VAL A 421 -15.15 10.30 -16.11
N ILE A 422 -16.37 10.83 -16.08
CA ILE A 422 -17.61 10.03 -16.09
C ILE A 422 -17.68 9.18 -17.38
N ASP A 423 -17.42 9.75 -18.54
CA ASP A 423 -17.45 9.03 -19.82
C ASP A 423 -16.42 7.88 -19.83
N LYS A 424 -15.19 8.16 -19.44
CA LYS A 424 -14.12 7.14 -19.43
C LYS A 424 -14.38 5.99 -18.45
N LEU A 425 -14.83 6.30 -17.23
CA LEU A 425 -15.14 5.26 -16.25
C LEU A 425 -16.35 4.42 -16.66
N SER A 426 -17.34 5.05 -17.27
CA SER A 426 -18.50 4.32 -17.82
C SER A 426 -18.11 3.36 -18.94
N GLN A 427 -17.17 3.75 -19.84
CA GLN A 427 -16.59 2.85 -20.85
C GLN A 427 -15.85 1.67 -20.21
N ARG A 428 -15.27 1.86 -19.02
CA ARG A 428 -14.60 0.84 -18.22
C ARG A 428 -15.54 0.06 -17.28
N LYS A 429 -16.85 0.12 -17.54
CA LYS A 429 -17.93 -0.56 -16.80
C LYS A 429 -18.16 -0.03 -15.38
N GLY A 430 -17.72 1.19 -15.08
CA GLY A 430 -18.07 1.90 -13.87
C GLY A 430 -19.52 2.41 -13.92
N GLU A 431 -20.19 2.35 -12.77
CA GLU A 431 -21.54 2.89 -12.55
C GLU A 431 -21.43 4.08 -11.57
N LEU A 432 -21.86 5.25 -12.02
CA LEU A 432 -21.94 6.43 -11.17
C LEU A 432 -22.99 6.21 -10.08
N LYS A 433 -22.59 6.31 -8.81
CA LYS A 433 -23.45 6.16 -7.65
C LYS A 433 -23.88 7.50 -7.07
N GLY A 434 -22.98 8.48 -7.08
CA GLY A 434 -23.20 9.80 -6.53
C GLY A 434 -22.35 10.87 -7.18
N MET A 435 -22.80 12.11 -7.08
CA MET A 435 -22.07 13.29 -7.50
C MET A 435 -22.40 14.43 -6.54
N SER A 436 -21.40 15.07 -5.95
CA SER A 436 -21.54 16.18 -5.01
C SER A 436 -20.47 17.24 -5.25
N THR A 437 -20.70 18.45 -4.79
CA THR A 437 -19.70 19.52 -4.82
C THR A 437 -18.87 19.47 -3.53
N VAL A 438 -17.56 19.58 -3.64
CA VAL A 438 -16.67 19.57 -2.47
C VAL A 438 -16.62 20.98 -1.87
N GLY A 439 -17.10 21.12 -0.63
CA GLY A 439 -17.07 22.28 0.26
C GLY A 439 -16.60 23.62 -0.32
N GLY A 440 -17.49 24.41 -0.92
CA GLY A 440 -17.19 25.78 -1.38
C GLY A 440 -16.17 25.92 -2.52
N SER A 441 -15.61 24.83 -3.01
CA SER A 441 -14.64 24.80 -4.13
C SER A 441 -15.34 24.50 -5.46
N ASP A 442 -14.68 24.81 -6.58
CA ASP A 442 -15.14 24.41 -7.94
C ASP A 442 -14.81 22.93 -8.25
N ASN A 443 -14.67 22.11 -7.20
CA ASN A 443 -14.38 20.67 -7.34
C ASN A 443 -15.66 19.84 -7.18
N THR A 444 -15.75 18.82 -8.02
CA THR A 444 -16.82 17.83 -8.00
C THR A 444 -16.27 16.50 -7.50
N ARG A 445 -16.94 15.91 -6.51
CA ARG A 445 -16.71 14.53 -6.06
C ARG A 445 -17.64 13.60 -6.81
N LEU A 446 -17.07 12.58 -7.42
CA LEU A 446 -17.77 11.52 -8.13
C LEU A 446 -17.59 10.20 -7.37
N GLU A 447 -18.66 9.46 -7.19
CA GLU A 447 -18.63 8.12 -6.59
C GLU A 447 -19.02 7.08 -7.65
N PHE A 448 -18.13 6.10 -7.86
CA PHE A 448 -18.33 5.03 -8.82
C PHE A 448 -18.22 3.65 -8.18
N SER A 449 -19.12 2.74 -8.55
CA SER A 449 -18.92 1.30 -8.38
C SER A 449 -18.34 0.75 -9.68
N ILE A 450 -17.12 0.24 -9.65
CA ILE A 450 -16.37 -0.18 -10.85
C ILE A 450 -15.66 -1.51 -10.61
N PRO A 451 -15.59 -2.42 -11.63
CA PRO A 451 -14.74 -3.59 -11.53
C PRO A 451 -13.26 -3.19 -11.34
N SER A 452 -12.53 -3.86 -10.42
CA SER A 452 -11.10 -3.55 -10.17
C SER A 452 -10.28 -3.54 -11.45
N ARG A 453 -10.57 -4.47 -12.40
CA ARG A 453 -9.90 -4.46 -13.71
C ARG A 453 -10.19 -3.21 -14.54
N GLY A 454 -11.29 -2.49 -14.30
CA GLY A 454 -11.60 -1.21 -14.96
C GLY A 454 -10.70 -0.07 -14.53
N LEU A 455 -10.05 -0.19 -13.36
CA LEU A 455 -9.11 0.79 -12.83
C LEU A 455 -7.66 0.52 -13.25
N ILE A 456 -7.34 -0.72 -13.66
CA ILE A 456 -6.01 -1.07 -14.15
C ILE A 456 -5.64 -0.17 -15.32
N GLY A 457 -4.50 0.53 -15.20
CA GLY A 457 -3.99 1.47 -16.19
C GLY A 457 -4.78 2.78 -16.33
N TYR A 458 -5.82 3.02 -15.51
CA TYR A 458 -6.61 4.25 -15.58
C TYR A 458 -5.92 5.45 -14.92
N ARG A 459 -5.12 5.23 -13.89
CA ARG A 459 -4.50 6.30 -13.11
C ARG A 459 -3.63 7.23 -13.96
N GLY A 460 -2.89 6.68 -14.91
CA GLY A 460 -2.07 7.47 -15.85
C GLY A 460 -2.90 8.32 -16.81
N GLU A 461 -4.00 7.77 -17.35
CA GLU A 461 -4.96 8.51 -18.17
C GLU A 461 -5.66 9.62 -17.37
N PHE A 462 -6.10 9.30 -16.15
CA PHE A 462 -6.78 10.22 -15.26
C PHE A 462 -5.95 11.46 -14.95
N LEU A 463 -4.67 11.29 -14.60
CA LEU A 463 -3.78 12.42 -14.35
C LEU A 463 -3.57 13.30 -15.61
N THR A 464 -3.55 12.68 -16.78
CA THR A 464 -3.45 13.43 -18.05
C THR A 464 -4.73 14.21 -18.33
N ASP A 465 -5.90 13.60 -18.17
CA ASP A 465 -7.21 14.21 -18.43
C ASP A 465 -7.52 15.38 -17.49
N THR A 466 -7.11 15.23 -16.23
CA THR A 466 -7.32 16.24 -15.19
C THR A 466 -6.16 17.24 -15.08
N LYS A 467 -5.17 17.15 -15.98
CA LYS A 467 -3.95 17.99 -15.94
C LYS A 467 -3.23 17.93 -14.57
N GLY A 468 -3.32 16.79 -13.88
CA GLY A 468 -2.74 16.58 -12.56
C GLY A 468 -3.58 17.12 -11.39
N ASN A 469 -4.75 17.73 -11.64
CA ASN A 469 -5.59 18.35 -10.60
C ASN A 469 -6.66 17.41 -10.03
N GLY A 470 -6.70 16.15 -10.46
CA GLY A 470 -7.65 15.16 -9.95
C GLY A 470 -7.04 14.22 -8.93
N VAL A 471 -7.85 13.78 -7.98
CA VAL A 471 -7.52 12.76 -6.99
C VAL A 471 -8.48 11.58 -7.16
N ILE A 472 -7.95 10.36 -7.22
CA ILE A 472 -8.73 9.14 -7.27
C ILE A 472 -8.35 8.22 -6.13
N ASN A 473 -9.34 7.84 -5.33
CA ASN A 473 -9.20 6.91 -4.22
C ASN A 473 -10.16 5.73 -4.43
N THR A 474 -9.72 4.53 -4.15
CA THR A 474 -10.51 3.32 -4.34
C THR A 474 -10.54 2.47 -3.08
N VAL A 475 -11.67 1.81 -2.86
CA VAL A 475 -11.88 0.89 -1.73
C VAL A 475 -12.53 -0.37 -2.26
N PHE A 476 -12.00 -1.54 -1.90
CA PHE A 476 -12.57 -2.82 -2.28
C PHE A 476 -13.99 -2.99 -1.69
N ASP A 477 -14.97 -3.30 -2.55
CA ASP A 477 -16.40 -3.41 -2.21
C ASP A 477 -16.95 -4.83 -2.38
N GLY A 478 -16.08 -5.83 -2.34
CA GLY A 478 -16.49 -7.23 -2.47
C GLY A 478 -16.48 -7.75 -3.91
N TYR A 479 -17.26 -8.80 -4.17
CA TYR A 479 -17.36 -9.44 -5.49
C TYR A 479 -18.74 -9.22 -6.09
N GLY A 480 -18.79 -8.73 -7.32
CA GLY A 480 -19.99 -8.52 -8.09
C GLY A 480 -20.03 -9.36 -9.37
N PRO A 481 -21.18 -9.41 -10.08
CA PRO A 481 -21.31 -10.11 -11.34
C PRO A 481 -20.34 -9.56 -12.40
N TYR A 482 -19.78 -10.45 -13.21
CA TYR A 482 -18.91 -10.06 -14.33
C TYR A 482 -19.64 -9.14 -15.33
N LYS A 483 -19.10 -7.94 -15.57
CA LYS A 483 -19.73 -6.87 -16.39
C LYS A 483 -19.34 -6.89 -17.87
N GLY A 484 -18.78 -8.01 -18.36
CA GLY A 484 -18.37 -8.14 -19.77
C GLY A 484 -16.98 -7.57 -20.04
N ASP A 485 -16.51 -7.63 -21.28
CA ASP A 485 -15.16 -7.23 -21.65
C ASP A 485 -14.93 -5.72 -21.57
N ILE A 486 -13.69 -5.34 -21.20
CA ILE A 486 -13.22 -3.96 -21.15
C ILE A 486 -12.05 -3.85 -22.12
N SER A 487 -12.09 -2.83 -23.00
CA SER A 487 -10.93 -2.48 -23.83
C SER A 487 -10.00 -1.58 -23.04
N TYR A 488 -8.77 -2.05 -22.79
CA TYR A 488 -7.81 -1.34 -21.94
C TYR A 488 -7.02 -0.28 -22.71
N ARG A 489 -6.22 -0.69 -23.66
CA ARG A 489 -5.32 0.20 -24.38
C ARG A 489 -5.78 0.44 -25.82
N LYS A 490 -5.93 1.71 -26.20
CA LYS A 490 -6.31 2.11 -27.57
C LYS A 490 -5.09 2.27 -28.50
N GLN A 491 -3.89 2.31 -27.95
CA GLN A 491 -2.64 2.60 -28.65
C GLN A 491 -1.72 1.39 -28.66
N GLY A 492 -1.07 1.14 -29.80
CA GLY A 492 -0.14 0.03 -29.98
C GLY A 492 1.27 0.32 -29.44
N SER A 493 2.16 -0.64 -29.61
CA SER A 493 3.58 -0.56 -29.27
C SER A 493 4.44 -0.28 -30.49
N LEU A 494 5.49 0.53 -30.34
CA LEU A 494 6.60 0.62 -31.27
C LEU A 494 7.64 -0.43 -30.86
N ILE A 495 7.91 -1.39 -31.73
CA ILE A 495 8.71 -2.59 -31.42
C ILE A 495 10.01 -2.54 -32.20
N ALA A 496 11.15 -2.78 -31.54
CA ALA A 496 12.43 -2.90 -32.20
C ALA A 496 12.45 -4.16 -33.09
N PHE A 497 12.84 -3.99 -34.34
CA PHE A 497 12.91 -5.06 -35.35
C PHE A 497 14.15 -5.94 -35.19
N GLU A 498 15.29 -5.34 -34.82
CA GLU A 498 16.57 -6.03 -34.71
C GLU A 498 17.33 -5.65 -33.44
N ALA A 499 18.36 -6.43 -33.12
CA ALA A 499 19.26 -6.12 -32.02
C ALA A 499 20.35 -5.15 -32.46
N GLY A 500 20.68 -4.19 -31.58
CA GLY A 500 21.73 -3.23 -31.84
C GLY A 500 21.72 -2.08 -30.84
N GLU A 501 22.25 -0.95 -31.27
CA GLU A 501 22.24 0.31 -30.54
C GLU A 501 21.29 1.29 -31.25
N ALA A 502 20.41 1.94 -30.50
CA ALA A 502 19.49 2.93 -31.03
C ALA A 502 20.25 4.16 -31.52
N ILE A 503 20.03 4.54 -32.77
CA ILE A 503 20.75 5.63 -33.43
C ILE A 503 19.80 6.80 -33.69
N THR A 504 20.31 8.04 -33.59
CA THR A 504 19.53 9.28 -33.78
C THR A 504 18.69 9.25 -35.06
N TYR A 505 19.22 8.76 -36.18
CA TYR A 505 18.49 8.68 -37.45
C TYR A 505 17.32 7.68 -37.41
N GLY A 506 17.54 6.51 -36.82
CA GLY A 506 16.47 5.50 -36.63
C GLY A 506 15.37 6.02 -35.71
N LEU A 507 15.74 6.65 -34.59
CA LEU A 507 14.80 7.26 -33.64
C LEU A 507 14.04 8.45 -34.22
N PHE A 508 14.68 9.26 -35.04
CA PHE A 508 14.04 10.39 -35.75
C PHE A 508 12.87 9.90 -36.62
N ASN A 509 13.08 8.84 -37.38
CA ASN A 509 12.01 8.23 -38.17
C ASN A 509 10.93 7.56 -37.31
N ALA A 510 11.31 7.04 -36.15
CA ALA A 510 10.38 6.36 -35.23
C ALA A 510 9.48 7.35 -34.48
N GLN A 511 9.97 8.54 -34.12
CA GLN A 511 9.17 9.55 -33.40
C GLN A 511 7.98 10.09 -34.21
N GLU A 512 7.99 9.99 -35.54
CA GLU A 512 6.84 10.33 -36.39
C GLU A 512 5.64 9.38 -36.18
N ARG A 513 5.88 8.20 -35.61
CA ARG A 513 4.86 7.16 -35.35
C ARG A 513 4.28 7.24 -33.93
N GLY A 514 4.97 7.90 -33.01
CA GLY A 514 4.50 7.99 -31.63
C GLY A 514 5.56 8.48 -30.64
N THR A 515 5.34 8.23 -29.36
CA THR A 515 6.21 8.67 -28.26
C THR A 515 7.27 7.61 -27.98
N LEU A 516 8.55 7.99 -27.98
CA LEU A 516 9.67 7.09 -27.69
C LEU A 516 9.89 6.95 -26.17
N PHE A 517 10.38 5.78 -25.75
CA PHE A 517 10.76 5.47 -24.37
C PHE A 517 12.28 5.37 -24.18
N ILE A 518 13.05 5.37 -25.27
CA ILE A 518 14.49 5.18 -25.27
C ILE A 518 15.23 6.36 -25.88
N SER A 519 16.48 6.52 -25.47
CA SER A 519 17.42 7.53 -25.98
C SER A 519 18.38 6.97 -27.02
N PRO A 520 19.05 7.83 -27.82
CA PRO A 520 20.18 7.39 -28.64
C PRO A 520 21.29 6.75 -27.79
N GLY A 521 21.92 5.70 -28.31
CA GLY A 521 22.97 4.96 -27.62
C GLY A 521 22.48 3.81 -26.74
N GLU A 522 21.18 3.68 -26.53
CA GLU A 522 20.63 2.55 -25.78
C GLU A 522 20.64 1.25 -26.58
N LYS A 523 20.98 0.15 -25.89
CA LYS A 523 20.97 -1.19 -26.48
C LYS A 523 19.54 -1.70 -26.58
N VAL A 524 19.17 -2.18 -27.75
CA VAL A 524 17.87 -2.76 -28.05
C VAL A 524 18.02 -4.15 -28.64
N TYR A 525 16.95 -4.93 -28.60
CA TYR A 525 16.89 -6.25 -29.23
C TYR A 525 15.51 -6.46 -29.89
N ALA A 526 15.43 -7.40 -30.81
CA ALA A 526 14.19 -7.71 -31.51
C ALA A 526 13.06 -8.06 -30.53
N GLY A 527 11.91 -7.43 -30.66
CA GLY A 527 10.78 -7.61 -29.75
C GLY A 527 10.77 -6.70 -28.51
N MET A 528 11.80 -5.89 -28.29
CA MET A 528 11.79 -4.84 -27.26
C MET A 528 10.84 -3.73 -27.67
N VAL A 529 10.01 -3.25 -26.74
CA VAL A 529 9.13 -2.09 -26.95
C VAL A 529 9.92 -0.82 -26.69
N VAL A 530 10.05 0.01 -27.71
CA VAL A 530 10.87 1.23 -27.70
C VAL A 530 10.04 2.52 -27.66
N GLY A 531 8.71 2.39 -27.71
CA GLY A 531 7.81 3.52 -27.64
C GLY A 531 6.34 3.11 -27.76
N GLN A 532 5.48 4.09 -27.63
CA GLN A 532 4.02 3.99 -27.77
C GLN A 532 3.62 4.48 -29.17
N ASN A 533 2.89 3.67 -29.92
CA ASN A 533 2.35 4.08 -31.22
C ASN A 533 1.19 5.07 -31.03
N GLY A 534 1.08 6.08 -31.86
CA GLY A 534 -0.08 6.98 -31.91
C GLY A 534 -1.37 6.30 -32.42
N ARG A 535 -1.28 5.11 -33.02
CA ARG A 535 -2.40 4.29 -33.51
C ARG A 535 -2.57 3.00 -32.70
N GLY A 536 -3.71 2.32 -32.86
CA GLY A 536 -4.05 1.12 -32.10
C GLY A 536 -3.25 -0.15 -32.44
N GLU A 537 -2.43 -0.13 -33.49
CA GLU A 537 -1.70 -1.31 -33.95
C GLU A 537 -0.23 -1.26 -33.52
N ASP A 538 0.33 -2.44 -33.25
CA ASP A 538 1.77 -2.59 -33.02
C ASP A 538 2.54 -2.43 -34.33
N ILE A 539 3.65 -1.69 -34.29
CA ILE A 539 4.51 -1.46 -35.47
C ILE A 539 5.94 -1.87 -35.14
N GLU A 540 6.52 -2.69 -36.00
CA GLU A 540 7.93 -3.02 -35.97
C GLU A 540 8.76 -1.93 -36.68
N LEU A 541 9.79 -1.41 -36.01
CA LEU A 541 10.63 -0.31 -36.50
C LEU A 541 12.12 -0.65 -36.36
N ASN A 542 12.91 -0.22 -37.31
CA ASN A 542 14.36 -0.31 -37.20
C ASN A 542 14.93 0.97 -36.59
N VAL A 543 15.16 0.97 -35.28
CA VAL A 543 15.76 2.08 -34.54
C VAL A 543 17.29 2.10 -34.61
N CYS A 544 17.92 1.02 -35.13
CA CYS A 544 19.37 0.90 -35.33
C CYS A 544 19.82 1.37 -36.73
N LYS A 545 18.89 1.83 -37.57
CA LYS A 545 19.15 2.22 -38.96
C LYS A 545 20.06 3.45 -39.04
N LYS A 546 21.21 3.30 -39.73
CA LYS A 546 22.14 4.38 -40.03
C LYS A 546 21.67 5.18 -41.25
N LYS A 547 21.96 6.50 -41.27
CA LYS A 547 21.78 7.31 -42.46
C LYS A 547 22.71 6.79 -43.56
N GLN A 548 22.17 6.41 -44.70
CA GLN A 548 23.02 6.03 -45.84
C GLN A 548 23.70 7.32 -46.38
N LEU A 549 25.02 7.27 -46.45
CA LEU A 549 25.80 8.33 -47.08
C LEU A 549 25.59 8.23 -48.61
N THR A 550 24.92 9.20 -49.21
CA THR A 550 24.84 9.34 -50.66
C THR A 550 25.93 10.29 -51.12
N ASN A 551 26.57 9.98 -52.26
CA ASN A 551 27.66 10.78 -52.82
C ASN A 551 27.25 12.18 -53.36
N THR A 552 25.98 12.51 -53.33
CA THR A 552 25.44 13.82 -53.72
C THR A 552 25.13 14.64 -52.46
N ARG A 553 26.07 15.49 -52.05
CA ARG A 553 25.85 16.50 -51.02
C ARG A 553 25.25 17.76 -51.64
N SER A 554 24.01 18.08 -51.32
CA SER A 554 23.56 19.47 -51.35
C SER A 554 23.95 20.09 -49.99
N SER A 555 24.61 21.23 -49.98
CA SER A 555 25.11 21.94 -48.79
C SER A 555 24.03 22.44 -47.83
N SER A 556 22.75 22.23 -48.15
CA SER A 556 21.57 22.56 -47.33
C SER A 556 20.94 21.38 -46.60
N ALA A 557 21.50 20.17 -46.66
CA ALA A 557 20.84 18.94 -46.20
C ALA A 557 21.30 18.42 -44.82
N ASP A 558 22.16 19.13 -44.11
CA ASP A 558 22.56 18.78 -42.74
C ASP A 558 21.77 19.62 -41.72
N GLU A 559 20.43 19.60 -41.82
CA GLU A 559 19.60 19.99 -40.67
C GLU A 559 19.85 19.00 -39.51
N ALA A 560 20.20 19.57 -38.36
CA ALA A 560 20.36 18.77 -37.13
C ALA A 560 19.06 18.04 -36.84
N LEU A 561 19.08 16.71 -36.83
CA LEU A 561 17.93 15.88 -36.49
C LEU A 561 17.54 16.16 -35.03
N ARG A 562 16.42 16.84 -34.81
CA ARG A 562 15.89 17.13 -33.48
C ARG A 562 15.04 15.96 -33.03
N LEU A 563 15.43 15.33 -31.92
CA LEU A 563 14.63 14.34 -31.22
C LEU A 563 13.84 15.02 -30.12
N THR A 564 12.57 14.64 -29.98
CA THR A 564 11.77 14.91 -28.78
C THR A 564 12.36 14.11 -27.63
N PRO A 565 12.45 14.67 -26.40
CA PRO A 565 12.89 13.90 -25.24
C PRO A 565 12.02 12.65 -25.08
N PRO A 566 12.63 11.48 -24.82
CA PRO A 566 11.88 10.27 -24.61
C PRO A 566 11.07 10.34 -23.31
N LYS A 567 9.92 9.68 -23.28
CA LYS A 567 9.12 9.50 -22.06
C LYS A 567 9.72 8.35 -21.24
N ILE A 568 10.44 8.68 -20.18
CA ILE A 568 10.95 7.68 -19.24
C ILE A 568 9.79 7.26 -18.35
N LEU A 569 9.42 5.98 -18.39
CA LEU A 569 8.33 5.43 -17.61
C LEU A 569 8.79 5.08 -16.18
N SER A 570 8.01 5.48 -15.18
CA SER A 570 8.15 4.92 -13.83
C SER A 570 7.74 3.44 -13.80
N LEU A 571 7.99 2.74 -12.70
CA LEU A 571 7.57 1.35 -12.55
C LEU A 571 6.06 1.21 -12.72
N GLU A 572 5.28 2.06 -12.05
CA GLU A 572 3.83 2.07 -12.14
C GLU A 572 3.35 2.34 -13.57
N GLN A 573 3.90 3.36 -14.22
CA GLN A 573 3.56 3.69 -15.60
C GLN A 573 3.91 2.56 -16.58
N ALA A 574 4.99 1.83 -16.33
CA ALA A 574 5.36 0.68 -17.13
C ALA A 574 4.43 -0.51 -16.92
N LEU A 575 4.03 -0.77 -15.67
CA LEU A 575 3.03 -1.80 -15.31
C LEU A 575 1.65 -1.49 -15.92
N ASP A 576 1.24 -0.23 -15.90
CA ASP A 576 0.00 0.24 -16.53
C ASP A 576 0.02 0.10 -18.06
N PHE A 577 1.22 0.28 -18.66
CA PHE A 577 1.37 0.27 -20.11
C PHE A 577 1.33 -1.13 -20.72
N ILE A 578 1.92 -2.14 -20.06
CA ILE A 578 2.05 -3.49 -20.63
C ILE A 578 0.71 -4.15 -20.94
N GLU A 579 0.66 -4.87 -22.07
CA GLU A 579 -0.48 -5.69 -22.48
C GLU A 579 -0.26 -7.18 -22.17
N THR A 580 -1.33 -7.98 -22.38
CA THR A 580 -1.31 -9.42 -22.06
C THR A 580 -0.24 -10.21 -22.81
N ASP A 581 0.21 -9.71 -23.97
CA ASP A 581 1.28 -10.28 -24.78
C ASP A 581 2.65 -9.64 -24.55
N GLU A 582 2.75 -8.77 -23.53
CA GLU A 582 3.96 -8.05 -23.15
C GLU A 582 4.43 -8.47 -21.75
N LEU A 583 5.71 -8.21 -21.48
CA LEU A 583 6.36 -8.35 -20.18
C LEU A 583 7.16 -7.10 -19.86
N LEU A 584 7.25 -6.77 -18.59
CA LEU A 584 8.15 -5.77 -18.07
C LEU A 584 9.39 -6.45 -17.49
N GLU A 585 10.56 -6.20 -18.06
CA GLU A 585 11.84 -6.57 -17.45
C GLU A 585 12.17 -5.56 -16.36
N VAL A 586 12.40 -6.08 -15.16
CA VAL A 586 12.78 -5.32 -13.98
C VAL A 586 14.21 -5.68 -13.63
N THR A 587 15.08 -4.67 -13.67
CA THR A 587 16.49 -4.83 -13.28
C THR A 587 16.87 -3.72 -12.30
N PRO A 588 17.97 -3.83 -11.55
CA PRO A 588 18.42 -2.77 -10.65
C PRO A 588 18.60 -1.41 -11.31
N LYS A 589 18.94 -1.38 -12.61
CA LYS A 589 19.27 -0.17 -13.35
C LYS A 589 18.22 0.27 -14.37
N SER A 590 17.43 -0.68 -14.90
CA SER A 590 16.58 -0.42 -16.06
C SER A 590 15.20 -1.07 -15.92
N LEU A 591 14.21 -0.43 -16.51
CA LEU A 591 12.87 -0.99 -16.76
C LEU A 591 12.71 -1.05 -18.29
N ARG A 592 12.48 -2.24 -18.83
CA ARG A 592 12.35 -2.45 -20.28
C ARG A 592 11.09 -3.27 -20.57
N ILE A 593 10.28 -2.78 -21.49
CA ILE A 593 9.08 -3.50 -21.93
C ILE A 593 9.45 -4.33 -23.16
N ARG A 594 8.95 -5.56 -23.23
CA ARG A 594 9.15 -6.43 -24.38
C ARG A 594 7.93 -7.29 -24.69
N LYS A 595 7.85 -7.79 -25.91
CA LYS A 595 6.88 -8.82 -26.25
C LYS A 595 7.25 -10.16 -25.61
N LYS A 596 6.25 -10.96 -25.22
CA LYS A 596 6.44 -12.33 -24.73
C LYS A 596 7.15 -13.19 -25.78
N ILE A 597 6.73 -13.07 -27.04
CA ILE A 597 7.34 -13.74 -28.18
C ILE A 597 8.26 -12.73 -28.89
N LEU A 598 9.57 -12.91 -28.78
CA LEU A 598 10.55 -11.99 -29.35
C LEU A 598 10.65 -12.09 -30.89
N ASP A 599 10.49 -13.31 -31.45
CA ASP A 599 10.57 -13.54 -32.89
C ASP A 599 9.35 -12.98 -33.63
N PRO A 600 9.55 -12.09 -34.62
CA PRO A 600 8.45 -11.45 -35.37
C PRO A 600 7.57 -12.44 -36.13
N THR A 601 8.18 -13.52 -36.69
CA THR A 601 7.45 -14.52 -37.45
C THR A 601 6.55 -15.35 -36.56
N MET A 602 7.07 -15.72 -35.37
CA MET A 602 6.28 -16.44 -34.37
C MET A 602 5.14 -15.57 -33.81
N ARG A 603 5.36 -14.26 -33.58
CA ARG A 603 4.27 -13.34 -33.19
C ARG A 603 3.14 -13.31 -34.20
N LYS A 604 3.47 -13.15 -35.51
CA LYS A 604 2.47 -13.15 -36.58
C LYS A 604 1.68 -14.47 -36.64
N ARG A 605 2.38 -15.61 -36.47
CA ARG A 605 1.73 -16.93 -36.43
C ARG A 605 0.81 -17.10 -35.21
N ALA A 606 1.23 -16.60 -34.05
CA ALA A 606 0.42 -16.63 -32.83
C ALA A 606 -0.83 -15.75 -32.93
N ALA A 607 -0.72 -14.57 -33.56
CA ALA A 607 -1.86 -13.68 -33.83
C ALA A 607 -2.90 -14.29 -34.78
N LEU A 608 -2.47 -15.09 -35.76
CA LEU A 608 -3.38 -15.79 -36.70
C LEU A 608 -4.10 -17.01 -36.08
N LYS A 609 -3.65 -17.48 -34.91
CA LYS A 609 -4.29 -18.61 -34.19
C LYS A 609 -5.32 -18.18 -33.15
N LYS A 610 -5.39 -16.87 -32.82
CA LYS A 610 -6.43 -16.25 -31.99
C LYS A 610 -7.61 -15.84 -32.87
#